data_87e44868e334ae2eacd46c3ddf9e5774
#
_entry.id   87e44868e334ae2eacd46c3ddf9e5774
#
_cell.length_a   1.000
_cell.length_b   1.000
_cell.length_c   1.000
_cell.angle_alpha   90.00
_cell.angle_beta   90.00
_cell.angle_gamma   90.00
#
_symmetry.space_group_name_H-M   'P 1'
#
loop_
_entity.id
_entity.type
_entity.pdbx_description
1 polymer ?
#
loop_
_entity_poly.entity_id
_entity_poly.type
_entity_poly.pdbx_seq_one_letter_code
_entity_poly.pdbx_strand_id
1 'polypeptide(L)'
;MVAHGAITDARVAAADILTDLRAGDLLDASLERRAAGLDSRDRRWTQELVYGTLRRRAVFDAILTERVKGGLARIDSDLTDILRLGIYQLLHMRSVPPYAAIAQSVELAKRRHGIGASKLTNAVLRRIDRERDALDASRLPLPTDAIDALALAGSHPRWLVARWVARWGEVETRCLLETNNTEAPLVLRPFGIVRAQLESMLEAAGVSVDHTPLLDDGLQITGGVSLTELSAFRQGLFFVQDPAATLVTRYAAIAPESTVVDLCAAPGGKSFELARIASLVIACDRSPTRLERMRQNVTRLDARNVVLVATDARHTALTQVDAVLVDAPCTGTGTFRRHPDARWRLRVSDLAVTAAAQRLILRAAAELVRPGGLLVYSTCSLEPEENDDMVDHFLAQHVEWTHEPPPYGAVPDAVLDAGRLRVLPQRHGVDGAFAVRMRRAHS
;
A
#
# COMPACT_ATOMS: atom_id res chain seq x y z
N MET A 1 24.28 -4.57 27.58
CA MET A 1 25.38 -5.10 26.72
C MET A 1 24.90 -6.42 26.13
N VAL A 2 24.53 -6.43 24.84
CA VAL A 2 24.22 -7.69 24.13
C VAL A 2 25.54 -8.46 23.97
N ALA A 3 25.56 -9.71 24.40
CA ALA A 3 26.74 -10.58 24.28
C ALA A 3 27.23 -10.58 22.84
N HIS A 4 28.56 -10.39 22.64
CA HIS A 4 29.20 -10.48 21.32
C HIS A 4 28.86 -11.86 20.71
N GLY A 5 27.98 -11.86 19.66
CA GLY A 5 27.57 -13.07 18.94
C GLY A 5 26.08 -13.45 18.97
N ALA A 6 25.24 -12.82 19.80
CA ALA A 6 23.81 -13.08 19.78
C ALA A 6 23.14 -12.29 18.64
N ILE A 7 22.29 -12.97 17.85
CA ILE A 7 21.46 -12.30 16.82
C ILE A 7 20.38 -11.50 17.55
N THR A 8 20.11 -10.28 17.08
CA THR A 8 18.99 -9.48 17.61
C THR A 8 17.65 -10.01 17.10
N ASP A 9 16.62 -9.95 17.97
CA ASP A 9 15.26 -10.40 17.64
C ASP A 9 14.70 -9.65 16.42
N ALA A 10 15.04 -8.36 16.27
CA ALA A 10 14.66 -7.55 15.12
C ALA A 10 15.16 -8.14 13.77
N ARG A 11 16.39 -8.69 13.72
CA ARG A 11 16.93 -9.33 12.50
C ARG A 11 16.29 -10.69 12.24
N VAL A 12 16.01 -11.44 13.29
CA VAL A 12 15.27 -12.71 13.18
C VAL A 12 13.87 -12.43 12.64
N ALA A 13 13.15 -11.47 13.23
CA ALA A 13 11.83 -11.05 12.76
C ALA A 13 11.85 -10.60 11.30
N ALA A 14 12.85 -9.80 10.88
CA ALA A 14 12.97 -9.37 9.49
C ALA A 14 13.14 -10.55 8.51
N ALA A 15 13.96 -11.54 8.85
CA ALA A 15 14.14 -12.72 8.01
C ALA A 15 12.88 -13.61 8.00
N ASP A 16 12.21 -13.77 9.15
CA ASP A 16 10.95 -14.51 9.24
C ASP A 16 9.84 -13.86 8.42
N ILE A 17 9.75 -12.53 8.41
CA ILE A 17 8.81 -11.80 7.56
C ILE A 17 9.04 -12.14 6.08
N LEU A 18 10.28 -12.10 5.58
CA LEU A 18 10.57 -12.46 4.19
C LEU A 18 10.23 -13.92 3.89
N THR A 19 10.40 -14.83 4.86
CA THR A 19 9.97 -16.23 4.75
C THR A 19 8.44 -16.33 4.63
N ASP A 20 7.71 -15.63 5.48
CA ASP A 20 6.24 -15.58 5.43
C ASP A 20 5.72 -15.04 4.08
N LEU A 21 6.36 -14.00 3.54
CA LEU A 21 6.02 -13.45 2.21
C LEU A 21 6.21 -14.47 1.09
N ARG A 22 7.26 -15.30 1.16
CA ARG A 22 7.44 -16.40 0.18
C ARG A 22 6.36 -17.48 0.32
N ALA A 23 5.84 -17.67 1.53
CA ALA A 23 4.71 -18.58 1.79
C ALA A 23 3.35 -18.01 1.35
N GLY A 24 3.29 -16.72 0.94
CA GLY A 24 2.08 -16.07 0.43
C GLY A 24 1.40 -15.12 1.43
N ASP A 25 1.98 -14.92 2.61
CA ASP A 25 1.45 -13.95 3.58
C ASP A 25 1.59 -12.50 3.07
N LEU A 26 0.75 -11.62 3.59
CA LEU A 26 0.84 -10.18 3.34
C LEU A 26 1.86 -9.52 4.28
N LEU A 27 2.58 -8.53 3.77
CA LEU A 27 3.64 -7.83 4.49
C LEU A 27 3.16 -7.26 5.84
N ASP A 28 2.04 -6.54 5.85
CA ASP A 28 1.53 -5.90 7.07
C ASP A 28 1.14 -6.94 8.13
N ALA A 29 0.48 -8.03 7.72
CA ALA A 29 0.07 -9.10 8.62
C ALA A 29 1.27 -9.85 9.21
N SER A 30 2.30 -10.11 8.39
CA SER A 30 3.53 -10.74 8.85
C SER A 30 4.32 -9.81 9.78
N LEU A 31 4.46 -8.53 9.43
CA LEU A 31 5.12 -7.54 10.28
C LEU A 31 4.44 -7.42 11.65
N GLU A 32 3.10 -7.32 11.67
CA GLU A 32 2.34 -7.25 12.91
C GLU A 32 2.60 -8.47 13.79
N ARG A 33 2.56 -9.66 13.22
CA ARG A 33 2.77 -10.93 13.93
C ARG A 33 4.21 -11.10 14.42
N ARG A 34 5.20 -10.85 13.54
CA ARG A 34 6.62 -11.11 13.85
C ARG A 34 7.25 -10.03 14.72
N ALA A 35 6.75 -8.80 14.66
CA ALA A 35 7.25 -7.69 15.46
C ALA A 35 6.41 -7.43 16.73
N ALA A 36 5.44 -8.28 17.08
CA ALA A 36 4.56 -8.09 18.22
C ALA A 36 5.31 -8.02 19.58
N GLY A 37 6.42 -8.77 19.70
CA GLY A 37 7.25 -8.80 20.93
C GLY A 37 8.39 -7.78 20.94
N LEU A 38 8.56 -7.00 19.88
CA LEU A 38 9.62 -5.99 19.77
C LEU A 38 9.16 -4.66 20.39
N ASP A 39 10.09 -3.93 20.98
CA ASP A 39 9.82 -2.55 21.39
C ASP A 39 9.59 -1.63 20.17
N SER A 40 9.15 -0.40 20.41
CA SER A 40 8.80 0.55 19.34
C SER A 40 9.98 0.92 18.43
N ARG A 41 11.21 0.92 18.96
CA ARG A 41 12.43 1.21 18.20
C ARG A 41 12.81 0.05 17.31
N ASP A 42 12.85 -1.17 17.85
CA ASP A 42 13.21 -2.39 17.12
C ASP A 42 12.14 -2.73 16.09
N ARG A 43 10.86 -2.45 16.38
CA ARG A 43 9.76 -2.60 15.40
C ARG A 43 9.95 -1.68 14.19
N ARG A 44 10.25 -0.39 14.40
CA ARG A 44 10.54 0.56 13.31
C ARG A 44 11.78 0.16 12.52
N TRP A 45 12.84 -0.24 13.22
CA TRP A 45 14.07 -0.70 12.61
C TRP A 45 13.83 -1.95 11.73
N THR A 46 13.03 -2.91 12.21
CA THR A 46 12.61 -4.10 11.44
C THR A 46 11.81 -3.71 10.20
N GLN A 47 10.88 -2.78 10.35
CA GLN A 47 10.08 -2.26 9.24
C GLN A 47 10.97 -1.60 8.18
N GLU A 48 11.87 -0.68 8.57
CA GLU A 48 12.83 -0.05 7.67
C GLU A 48 13.65 -1.09 6.90
N LEU A 49 14.20 -2.06 7.62
CA LEU A 49 15.04 -3.12 7.02
C LEU A 49 14.26 -3.95 5.98
N VAL A 50 13.06 -4.40 6.31
CA VAL A 50 12.24 -5.24 5.41
C VAL A 50 11.75 -4.44 4.21
N TYR A 51 11.12 -3.27 4.44
CA TYR A 51 10.56 -2.43 3.38
C TYR A 51 11.65 -1.93 2.44
N GLY A 52 12.77 -1.47 2.98
CA GLY A 52 13.91 -1.03 2.20
C GLY A 52 14.53 -2.14 1.36
N THR A 53 14.64 -3.35 1.91
CA THR A 53 15.11 -4.53 1.18
C THR A 53 14.18 -4.86 0.01
N LEU A 54 12.86 -4.84 0.22
CA LEU A 54 11.87 -5.12 -0.82
C LEU A 54 11.86 -4.05 -1.92
N ARG A 55 12.01 -2.78 -1.57
CA ARG A 55 12.10 -1.67 -2.55
C ARG A 55 13.31 -1.79 -3.46
N ARG A 56 14.41 -2.37 -2.98
CA ARG A 56 15.69 -2.46 -3.73
C ARG A 56 16.03 -3.88 -4.18
N ARG A 57 15.07 -4.79 -4.12
CA ARG A 57 15.29 -6.22 -4.36
C ARG A 57 16.00 -6.53 -5.67
N ALA A 58 15.58 -5.93 -6.81
CA ALA A 58 16.20 -6.21 -8.10
C ALA A 58 17.68 -5.74 -8.15
N VAL A 59 17.96 -4.58 -7.55
CA VAL A 59 19.35 -4.06 -7.44
C VAL A 59 20.22 -5.01 -6.63
N PHE A 60 19.70 -5.52 -5.50
CA PHE A 60 20.46 -6.48 -4.67
C PHE A 60 20.65 -7.81 -5.37
N ASP A 61 19.65 -8.25 -6.15
CA ASP A 61 19.76 -9.48 -6.94
C ASP A 61 20.84 -9.36 -8.04
N ALA A 62 20.95 -8.20 -8.69
CA ALA A 62 22.02 -7.93 -9.65
C ALA A 62 23.40 -7.93 -8.96
N ILE A 63 23.53 -7.25 -7.83
CA ILE A 63 24.76 -7.24 -7.02
C ILE A 63 25.18 -8.66 -6.62
N LEU A 64 24.24 -9.46 -6.16
CA LEU A 64 24.49 -10.83 -5.72
C LEU A 64 24.85 -11.77 -6.88
N THR A 65 24.16 -11.62 -8.02
CA THR A 65 24.40 -12.47 -9.21
C THR A 65 25.85 -12.43 -9.67
N GLU A 66 26.49 -11.27 -9.61
CA GLU A 66 27.90 -11.09 -9.98
C GLU A 66 28.88 -11.61 -8.92
N ARG A 67 28.44 -11.74 -7.65
CA ARG A 67 29.30 -12.04 -6.51
C ARG A 67 29.14 -13.44 -5.96
N VAL A 68 28.11 -14.14 -6.41
CA VAL A 68 27.84 -15.52 -6.03
C VAL A 68 28.25 -16.46 -7.17
N LYS A 69 29.17 -17.38 -6.90
CA LYS A 69 29.63 -18.35 -7.89
C LYS A 69 28.46 -19.21 -8.40
N GLY A 70 28.13 -19.07 -9.67
CA GLY A 70 27.04 -19.78 -10.34
C GLY A 70 25.67 -19.10 -10.22
N GLY A 71 25.62 -17.86 -9.71
CA GLY A 71 24.42 -17.01 -9.64
C GLY A 71 23.45 -17.39 -8.52
N LEU A 72 22.40 -16.60 -8.39
CA LEU A 72 21.38 -16.74 -7.33
C LEU A 72 20.56 -18.03 -7.42
N ALA A 73 20.38 -18.60 -8.61
CA ALA A 73 19.60 -19.83 -8.79
C ALA A 73 20.19 -21.05 -8.07
N ARG A 74 21.43 -20.98 -7.61
CA ARG A 74 22.10 -22.03 -6.85
C ARG A 74 22.03 -21.85 -5.33
N ILE A 75 21.46 -20.78 -4.87
CA ILE A 75 21.33 -20.47 -3.44
C ILE A 75 19.89 -20.69 -3.01
N ASP A 76 19.71 -21.21 -1.81
CA ASP A 76 18.42 -21.27 -1.16
C ASP A 76 17.77 -19.86 -1.07
N SER A 77 16.47 -19.79 -1.28
CA SER A 77 15.74 -18.51 -1.30
C SER A 77 15.78 -17.79 0.04
N ASP A 78 15.78 -18.52 1.17
CA ASP A 78 15.90 -17.93 2.49
C ASP A 78 17.31 -17.36 2.72
N LEU A 79 18.35 -18.08 2.25
CA LEU A 79 19.73 -17.58 2.31
C LEU A 79 19.91 -16.33 1.41
N THR A 80 19.24 -16.31 0.27
CA THR A 80 19.22 -15.12 -0.61
C THR A 80 18.60 -13.92 0.11
N ASP A 81 17.51 -14.10 0.85
CA ASP A 81 16.90 -13.03 1.64
C ASP A 81 17.80 -12.56 2.79
N ILE A 82 18.51 -13.47 3.47
CA ILE A 82 19.50 -13.10 4.48
C ILE A 82 20.61 -12.22 3.86
N LEU A 83 21.06 -12.55 2.66
CA LEU A 83 22.04 -11.75 1.93
C LEU A 83 21.48 -10.37 1.56
N ARG A 84 20.24 -10.28 1.05
CA ARG A 84 19.57 -9.02 0.75
C ARG A 84 19.44 -8.12 1.98
N LEU A 85 19.03 -8.67 3.13
CA LEU A 85 18.95 -7.97 4.41
C LEU A 85 20.34 -7.47 4.86
N GLY A 86 21.39 -8.28 4.66
CA GLY A 86 22.78 -7.89 4.92
C GLY A 86 23.22 -6.73 4.05
N ILE A 87 22.91 -6.75 2.76
CA ILE A 87 23.24 -5.68 1.80
C ILE A 87 22.52 -4.39 2.19
N TYR A 88 21.22 -4.44 2.50
CA TYR A 88 20.49 -3.25 2.90
C TYR A 88 21.10 -2.59 4.12
N GLN A 89 21.47 -3.37 5.14
CA GLN A 89 22.15 -2.84 6.33
C GLN A 89 23.49 -2.19 6.00
N LEU A 90 24.29 -2.79 5.09
CA LEU A 90 25.62 -2.27 4.70
C LEU A 90 25.54 -0.97 3.88
N LEU A 91 24.56 -0.87 2.97
CA LEU A 91 24.51 0.21 2.00
C LEU A 91 23.56 1.34 2.39
N HIS A 92 22.53 1.06 3.19
CA HIS A 92 21.44 2.02 3.44
C HIS A 92 21.17 2.34 4.91
N MET A 93 21.61 1.51 5.87
CA MET A 93 21.37 1.78 7.30
C MET A 93 22.63 2.34 7.97
N ARG A 94 22.81 3.67 7.90
CA ARG A 94 23.98 4.37 8.46
C ARG A 94 24.20 4.13 9.95
N SER A 95 23.13 3.83 10.69
CA SER A 95 23.19 3.53 12.13
C SER A 95 23.74 2.13 12.45
N VAL A 96 23.90 1.26 11.43
CA VAL A 96 24.39 -0.11 11.59
C VAL A 96 25.85 -0.18 11.21
N PRO A 97 26.80 -0.47 12.15
CA PRO A 97 28.19 -0.66 11.81
C PRO A 97 28.35 -1.86 10.86
N PRO A 98 29.20 -1.77 9.81
CA PRO A 98 29.39 -2.84 8.83
C PRO A 98 29.75 -4.21 9.44
N TYR A 99 30.62 -4.21 10.45
CA TYR A 99 31.00 -5.45 11.14
C TYR A 99 29.79 -6.12 11.82
N ALA A 100 28.86 -5.34 12.36
CA ALA A 100 27.66 -5.86 13.01
C ALA A 100 26.67 -6.42 11.97
N ALA A 101 26.46 -5.73 10.85
CA ALA A 101 25.64 -6.21 9.75
C ALA A 101 26.15 -7.57 9.24
N ILE A 102 27.46 -7.68 9.00
CA ILE A 102 28.08 -8.92 8.51
C ILE A 102 27.98 -10.03 9.56
N ALA A 103 28.42 -9.78 10.80
CA ALA A 103 28.47 -10.81 11.84
C ALA A 103 27.08 -11.38 12.14
N GLN A 104 26.06 -10.52 12.22
CA GLN A 104 24.67 -10.92 12.50
C GLN A 104 24.07 -11.72 11.34
N SER A 105 24.31 -11.31 10.09
CA SER A 105 23.84 -12.04 8.90
C SER A 105 24.52 -13.41 8.77
N VAL A 106 25.81 -13.49 9.07
CA VAL A 106 26.60 -14.75 9.08
C VAL A 106 26.07 -15.71 10.14
N GLU A 107 25.81 -15.24 11.34
CA GLU A 107 25.27 -16.06 12.42
C GLU A 107 23.83 -16.52 12.09
N LEU A 108 23.00 -15.68 11.49
CA LEU A 108 21.66 -16.03 11.03
C LEU A 108 21.71 -17.14 9.96
N ALA A 109 22.58 -16.98 8.95
CA ALA A 109 22.82 -17.97 7.92
C ALA A 109 23.32 -19.30 8.50
N LYS A 110 24.21 -19.25 9.51
CA LYS A 110 24.71 -20.44 10.20
C LYS A 110 23.59 -21.19 10.91
N ARG A 111 22.72 -20.48 11.64
CA ARG A 111 21.60 -21.10 12.38
C ARG A 111 20.58 -21.76 11.46
N ARG A 112 20.28 -21.13 10.31
CA ARG A 112 19.26 -21.64 9.39
C ARG A 112 19.77 -22.67 8.38
N HIS A 113 21.00 -22.50 7.90
CA HIS A 113 21.56 -23.25 6.77
C HIS A 113 22.93 -23.89 7.04
N GLY A 114 23.47 -23.76 8.26
CA GLY A 114 24.73 -24.40 8.67
C GLY A 114 26.00 -23.66 8.26
N ILE A 115 27.16 -24.32 8.48
CA ILE A 115 28.47 -23.71 8.35
C ILE A 115 28.81 -23.30 6.91
N GLY A 116 28.36 -24.06 5.91
CA GLY A 116 28.60 -23.73 4.49
C GLY A 116 27.98 -22.39 4.11
N ALA A 117 26.72 -22.16 4.49
CA ALA A 117 26.00 -20.91 4.25
C ALA A 117 26.63 -19.73 4.99
N SER A 118 27.10 -19.93 6.22
CA SER A 118 27.77 -18.86 6.97
C SER A 118 29.08 -18.41 6.31
N LYS A 119 29.87 -19.35 5.76
CA LYS A 119 31.09 -19.03 5.01
C LYS A 119 30.80 -18.25 3.74
N LEU A 120 29.78 -18.66 2.98
CA LEU A 120 29.32 -17.95 1.78
C LEU A 120 28.85 -16.53 2.13
N THR A 121 27.97 -16.39 3.13
CA THR A 121 27.46 -15.09 3.59
C THR A 121 28.58 -14.15 3.99
N ASN A 122 29.56 -14.64 4.78
CA ASN A 122 30.71 -13.84 5.17
C ASN A 122 31.55 -13.39 3.96
N ALA A 123 31.84 -14.29 3.02
CA ALA A 123 32.63 -13.97 1.84
C ALA A 123 31.93 -12.92 0.96
N VAL A 124 30.64 -13.10 0.70
CA VAL A 124 29.82 -12.19 -0.14
C VAL A 124 29.69 -10.82 0.52
N LEU A 125 29.26 -10.75 1.77
CA LEU A 125 29.03 -9.47 2.44
C LEU A 125 30.33 -8.68 2.71
N ARG A 126 31.45 -9.36 3.03
CA ARG A 126 32.76 -8.68 3.14
C ARG A 126 33.25 -8.15 1.79
N ARG A 127 32.96 -8.84 0.68
CA ARG A 127 33.27 -8.33 -0.64
C ARG A 127 32.45 -7.08 -0.95
N ILE A 128 31.15 -7.11 -0.68
CA ILE A 128 30.23 -5.97 -0.85
C ILE A 128 30.67 -4.79 0.03
N ASP A 129 31.07 -5.00 1.27
CA ASP A 129 31.55 -3.95 2.17
C ASP A 129 32.81 -3.25 1.63
N ARG A 130 33.76 -4.01 1.06
CA ARG A 130 34.96 -3.43 0.41
C ARG A 130 34.65 -2.64 -0.86
N GLU A 131 33.62 -3.06 -1.59
CA GLU A 131 33.22 -2.47 -2.87
C GLU A 131 32.10 -1.41 -2.71
N ARG A 132 31.61 -1.13 -1.49
CA ARG A 132 30.37 -0.37 -1.24
C ARG A 132 30.35 1.01 -1.90
N ASP A 133 31.48 1.72 -1.96
CA ASP A 133 31.57 3.05 -2.57
C ASP A 133 31.38 3.03 -4.11
N ALA A 134 31.54 1.84 -4.73
CA ALA A 134 31.30 1.59 -6.14
C ALA A 134 29.92 0.99 -6.42
N LEU A 135 29.16 0.61 -5.38
CA LEU A 135 27.88 -0.08 -5.49
C LEU A 135 26.67 0.87 -5.36
N ASP A 136 26.83 2.12 -5.71
CA ASP A 136 25.70 3.01 -5.91
C ASP A 136 24.87 2.51 -7.10
N ALA A 137 23.53 2.52 -6.98
CA ALA A 137 22.60 2.10 -8.05
C ALA A 137 22.88 2.83 -9.39
N SER A 138 23.39 4.06 -9.33
CA SER A 138 23.81 4.85 -10.51
C SER A 138 25.09 4.33 -11.19
N ARG A 139 25.85 3.46 -10.54
CA ARG A 139 27.13 2.92 -11.01
C ARG A 139 27.10 1.43 -11.36
N LEU A 140 25.96 0.77 -11.14
CA LEU A 140 25.80 -0.60 -11.58
C LEU A 140 25.76 -0.66 -13.12
N PRO A 141 26.40 -1.66 -13.73
CA PRO A 141 26.26 -1.86 -15.18
C PRO A 141 24.79 -2.14 -15.50
N LEU A 142 24.20 -1.22 -16.26
CA LEU A 142 22.81 -1.36 -16.69
C LEU A 142 22.73 -2.24 -17.95
N PRO A 143 21.66 -3.03 -18.10
CA PRO A 143 21.36 -3.72 -19.35
C PRO A 143 21.30 -2.75 -20.54
N THR A 144 21.58 -3.26 -21.74
CA THR A 144 21.48 -2.47 -22.98
C THR A 144 20.04 -2.20 -23.40
N ASP A 145 19.10 -3.09 -23.09
CA ASP A 145 17.66 -2.86 -23.28
C ASP A 145 17.17 -1.77 -22.30
N ALA A 146 16.52 -0.74 -22.82
CA ALA A 146 16.08 0.41 -22.03
C ALA A 146 15.06 0.04 -20.95
N ILE A 147 14.17 -0.91 -21.24
CA ILE A 147 13.15 -1.37 -20.27
C ILE A 147 13.82 -2.19 -19.16
N ASP A 148 14.76 -3.07 -19.52
CA ASP A 148 15.53 -3.84 -18.51
C ASP A 148 16.36 -2.92 -17.63
N ALA A 149 17.01 -1.91 -18.22
CA ALA A 149 17.77 -0.90 -17.49
C ALA A 149 16.88 -0.12 -16.51
N LEU A 150 15.72 0.33 -16.97
CA LEU A 150 14.76 1.06 -16.13
C LEU A 150 14.16 0.17 -15.04
N ALA A 151 13.85 -1.08 -15.35
CA ALA A 151 13.32 -2.06 -14.40
C ALA A 151 14.34 -2.40 -13.29
N LEU A 152 15.60 -2.56 -13.65
CA LEU A 152 16.69 -2.78 -12.70
C LEU A 152 16.92 -1.55 -11.82
N ALA A 153 17.12 -0.38 -12.42
CA ALA A 153 17.38 0.86 -11.69
C ALA A 153 16.23 1.23 -10.74
N GLY A 154 14.99 1.10 -11.21
CA GLY A 154 13.79 1.34 -10.43
C GLY A 154 13.41 0.20 -9.49
N SER A 155 14.05 -0.97 -9.60
CA SER A 155 13.72 -2.17 -8.81
C SER A 155 12.24 -2.58 -8.90
N HIS A 156 11.77 -2.78 -10.14
CA HIS A 156 10.40 -3.25 -10.44
C HIS A 156 10.43 -4.43 -11.44
N PRO A 157 9.38 -5.28 -11.48
CA PRO A 157 9.27 -6.31 -12.50
C PRO A 157 9.23 -5.71 -13.90
N ARG A 158 10.02 -6.29 -14.83
CA ARG A 158 10.14 -5.83 -16.21
C ARG A 158 8.79 -5.66 -16.92
N TRP A 159 7.90 -6.61 -16.74
CA TRP A 159 6.60 -6.61 -17.39
C TRP A 159 5.73 -5.39 -17.01
N LEU A 160 5.76 -4.96 -15.73
CA LEU A 160 5.07 -3.75 -15.28
C LEU A 160 5.70 -2.50 -15.89
N VAL A 161 7.04 -2.41 -15.87
CA VAL A 161 7.76 -1.28 -16.45
C VAL A 161 7.47 -1.16 -17.94
N ALA A 162 7.46 -2.27 -18.68
CA ALA A 162 7.13 -2.28 -20.10
C ALA A 162 5.71 -1.74 -20.37
N ARG A 163 4.72 -2.13 -19.56
CA ARG A 163 3.34 -1.61 -19.66
C ARG A 163 3.26 -0.11 -19.40
N TRP A 164 3.93 0.35 -18.35
CA TRP A 164 3.91 1.76 -17.98
C TRP A 164 4.66 2.64 -18.97
N VAL A 165 5.79 2.16 -19.51
CA VAL A 165 6.50 2.86 -20.61
C VAL A 165 5.63 2.95 -21.87
N ALA A 166 4.94 1.89 -22.23
CA ALA A 166 4.02 1.90 -23.38
C ALA A 166 2.86 2.88 -23.19
N ARG A 167 2.41 3.10 -21.94
CA ARG A 167 1.28 3.98 -21.61
C ARG A 167 1.67 5.44 -21.43
N TRP A 168 2.77 5.72 -20.75
CA TRP A 168 3.14 7.07 -20.29
C TRP A 168 4.51 7.54 -20.79
N GLY A 169 5.25 6.68 -21.48
CA GLY A 169 6.63 6.96 -21.87
C GLY A 169 7.64 6.73 -20.75
N GLU A 170 8.93 6.78 -21.11
CA GLU A 170 10.02 6.48 -20.18
C GLU A 170 10.13 7.48 -19.03
N VAL A 171 10.03 8.78 -19.32
CA VAL A 171 10.21 9.84 -18.31
C VAL A 171 9.20 9.74 -17.19
N GLU A 172 7.93 9.66 -17.53
CA GLU A 172 6.83 9.56 -16.57
C GLU A 172 6.92 8.24 -15.76
N THR A 173 7.28 7.14 -16.45
CA THR A 173 7.47 5.85 -15.78
C THR A 173 8.62 5.92 -14.78
N ARG A 174 9.75 6.56 -15.12
CA ARG A 174 10.87 6.76 -14.21
C ARG A 174 10.43 7.48 -12.94
N CYS A 175 9.68 8.57 -13.06
CA CYS A 175 9.12 9.29 -11.92
C CYS A 175 8.21 8.39 -11.06
N LEU A 176 7.41 7.51 -11.68
CA LEU A 176 6.58 6.55 -10.94
C LEU A 176 7.44 5.55 -10.15
N LEU A 177 8.48 4.97 -10.78
CA LEU A 177 9.36 4.02 -10.11
C LEU A 177 10.12 4.66 -8.93
N GLU A 178 10.57 5.90 -9.10
CA GLU A 178 11.22 6.68 -8.03
C GLU A 178 10.24 6.93 -6.88
N THR A 179 9.02 7.40 -7.18
CA THR A 179 7.96 7.62 -6.18
C THR A 179 7.63 6.34 -5.41
N ASN A 180 7.48 5.21 -6.09
CA ASN A 180 7.21 3.92 -5.48
C ASN A 180 8.32 3.45 -4.53
N ASN A 181 9.54 3.96 -4.67
CA ASN A 181 10.69 3.62 -3.83
C ASN A 181 10.90 4.59 -2.67
N THR A 182 10.09 5.64 -2.53
CA THR A 182 10.11 6.52 -1.36
C THR A 182 9.30 5.92 -0.19
N GLU A 183 9.49 6.43 1.00
CA GLU A 183 8.65 6.12 2.14
C GLU A 183 7.30 6.84 2.00
N ALA A 184 6.20 6.12 2.22
CA ALA A 184 4.88 6.72 2.19
C ALA A 184 4.63 7.51 3.48
N PRO A 185 4.18 8.78 3.39
CA PRO A 185 3.87 9.54 4.58
C PRO A 185 2.67 8.96 5.32
N LEU A 186 2.66 9.17 6.62
CA LEU A 186 1.53 8.84 7.48
C LEU A 186 0.60 10.05 7.55
N VAL A 187 -0.63 9.88 7.05
CA VAL A 187 -1.62 10.95 7.02
C VAL A 187 -2.78 10.66 7.96
N LEU A 188 -3.08 11.64 8.82
CA LEU A 188 -4.18 11.60 9.75
C LEU A 188 -5.39 12.34 9.18
N ARG A 189 -6.56 11.74 9.37
CA ARG A 189 -7.85 12.33 9.03
C ARG A 189 -8.58 12.69 10.32
N PRO A 190 -8.86 13.97 10.59
CA PRO A 190 -9.66 14.39 11.75
C PRO A 190 -11.05 13.74 11.74
N PHE A 191 -11.53 13.29 12.89
CA PHE A 191 -12.87 12.75 13.07
C PHE A 191 -13.51 13.30 14.34
N GLY A 192 -14.70 13.89 14.22
CA GLY A 192 -15.36 14.57 15.33
C GLY A 192 -14.66 15.83 15.86
N ILE A 193 -13.63 16.30 15.18
CA ILE A 193 -12.81 17.47 15.54
C ILE A 193 -12.39 18.21 14.27
N VAL A 194 -12.18 19.51 14.34
CA VAL A 194 -11.62 20.29 13.23
C VAL A 194 -10.09 20.15 13.17
N ARG A 195 -9.53 20.27 11.95
CA ARG A 195 -8.09 20.10 11.71
C ARG A 195 -7.21 20.92 12.66
N ALA A 196 -7.48 22.23 12.81
CA ALA A 196 -6.65 23.10 13.63
C ALA A 196 -6.56 22.68 15.12
N GLN A 197 -7.65 22.15 15.67
CA GLN A 197 -7.64 21.64 17.03
C GLN A 197 -6.82 20.38 17.17
N LEU A 198 -6.95 19.44 16.19
CA LEU A 198 -6.13 18.22 16.17
C LEU A 198 -4.64 18.55 16.00
N GLU A 199 -4.31 19.48 15.11
CA GLU A 199 -2.95 20.00 14.90
C GLU A 199 -2.33 20.51 16.18
N SER A 200 -3.02 21.43 16.91
CA SER A 200 -2.56 21.94 18.20
C SER A 200 -2.35 20.84 19.26
N MET A 201 -3.21 19.83 19.28
CA MET A 201 -3.07 18.70 20.22
C MET A 201 -1.84 17.83 19.88
N LEU A 202 -1.55 17.63 18.59
CA LEU A 202 -0.39 16.85 18.13
C LEU A 202 0.91 17.60 18.42
N GLU A 203 0.96 18.90 18.14
CA GLU A 203 2.12 19.77 18.44
C GLU A 203 2.40 19.84 19.93
N ALA A 204 1.37 19.97 20.78
CA ALA A 204 1.51 19.90 22.23
C ALA A 204 2.04 18.55 22.73
N ALA A 205 1.82 17.47 21.97
CA ALA A 205 2.38 16.15 22.23
C ALA A 205 3.80 15.95 21.61
N GLY A 206 4.39 17.00 21.04
CA GLY A 206 5.71 16.96 20.42
C GLY A 206 5.74 16.28 19.06
N VAL A 207 4.61 16.18 18.36
CA VAL A 207 4.50 15.60 17.03
C VAL A 207 4.54 16.70 15.99
N SER A 208 5.51 16.64 15.08
CA SER A 208 5.57 17.56 13.95
C SER A 208 4.57 17.14 12.88
N VAL A 209 3.81 18.09 12.37
CA VAL A 209 2.79 17.88 11.34
C VAL A 209 2.99 18.86 10.18
N ASP A 210 2.69 18.38 8.98
CA ASP A 210 2.66 19.16 7.76
C ASP A 210 1.28 19.07 7.11
N HIS A 211 0.96 19.99 6.22
CA HIS A 211 -0.24 19.92 5.40
C HIS A 211 -0.09 18.86 4.31
N THR A 212 -1.17 18.15 4.02
CA THR A 212 -1.18 17.16 2.95
C THR A 212 -1.43 17.81 1.59
N PRO A 213 -0.78 17.30 0.52
CA PRO A 213 -1.20 17.66 -0.83
C PRO A 213 -2.66 17.28 -1.09
N LEU A 214 -3.37 18.07 -1.88
CA LEU A 214 -4.72 17.80 -2.40
C LEU A 214 -5.85 17.76 -1.34
N LEU A 215 -5.56 17.87 -0.07
CA LEU A 215 -6.55 17.87 1.01
C LEU A 215 -6.29 19.02 1.98
N ASP A 216 -7.32 19.81 2.24
CA ASP A 216 -7.29 20.94 3.17
C ASP A 216 -7.42 20.56 4.65
N ASP A 217 -7.92 19.35 4.94
CA ASP A 217 -8.19 18.85 6.30
C ASP A 217 -7.36 17.62 6.70
N GLY A 218 -6.37 17.21 5.90
CA GLY A 218 -5.42 16.16 6.23
C GLY A 218 -4.19 16.71 6.95
N LEU A 219 -3.63 15.93 7.89
CA LEU A 219 -2.38 16.23 8.57
C LEU A 219 -1.36 15.13 8.30
N GLN A 220 -0.23 15.47 7.68
CA GLN A 220 0.88 14.55 7.47
C GLN A 220 1.79 14.58 8.68
N ILE A 221 2.07 13.41 9.27
CA ILE A 221 3.05 13.30 10.35
C ILE A 221 4.45 13.18 9.78
N THR A 222 5.37 13.96 10.33
CA THR A 222 6.80 13.87 10.10
C THR A 222 7.50 13.29 11.33
N GLY A 223 8.34 12.27 11.13
CA GLY A 223 9.04 11.57 12.21
C GLY A 223 8.35 10.32 12.73
N GLY A 224 9.08 9.57 13.54
CA GLY A 224 8.62 8.28 14.06
C GLY A 224 7.80 8.43 15.34
N VAL A 225 6.48 8.37 15.24
CA VAL A 225 5.55 8.47 16.36
C VAL A 225 4.79 7.17 16.56
N SER A 226 4.58 6.78 17.83
CA SER A 226 3.66 5.71 18.20
C SER A 226 2.25 6.30 18.30
N LEU A 227 1.41 6.09 17.28
CA LEU A 227 0.07 6.67 17.25
C LEU A 227 -0.79 6.24 18.44
N THR A 228 -0.67 4.99 18.88
CA THR A 228 -1.47 4.42 19.98
C THR A 228 -1.16 5.05 21.34
N GLU A 229 -0.01 5.72 21.47
CA GLU A 229 0.39 6.44 22.68
C GLU A 229 -0.18 7.86 22.72
N LEU A 230 -0.63 8.40 21.60
CA LEU A 230 -1.23 9.73 21.55
C LEU A 230 -2.61 9.77 22.19
N SER A 231 -2.85 10.79 23.02
CA SER A 231 -4.17 10.98 23.65
C SER A 231 -5.26 11.21 22.62
N ALA A 232 -4.99 11.95 21.55
CA ALA A 232 -5.90 12.18 20.43
C ALA A 232 -6.31 10.87 19.73
N PHE A 233 -5.40 9.89 19.61
CA PHE A 233 -5.75 8.57 19.10
C PHE A 233 -6.71 7.82 20.01
N ARG A 234 -6.39 7.77 21.30
CA ARG A 234 -7.23 7.08 22.30
C ARG A 234 -8.61 7.71 22.47
N GLN A 235 -8.70 9.01 22.24
CA GLN A 235 -9.97 9.76 22.24
C GLN A 235 -10.76 9.61 20.92
N GLY A 236 -10.22 8.90 19.91
CA GLY A 236 -10.92 8.70 18.64
C GLY A 236 -10.97 9.93 17.73
N LEU A 237 -10.09 10.91 17.90
CA LEU A 237 -10.16 12.19 17.19
C LEU A 237 -9.58 12.14 15.77
N PHE A 238 -9.01 11.02 15.37
CA PHE A 238 -8.52 10.81 13.99
C PHE A 238 -8.44 9.33 13.63
N PHE A 239 -8.35 9.08 12.34
CA PHE A 239 -7.94 7.80 11.77
C PHE A 239 -6.84 8.03 10.71
N VAL A 240 -6.18 6.95 10.30
CA VAL A 240 -5.11 7.00 9.30
C VAL A 240 -5.67 6.67 7.95
N GLN A 241 -5.44 7.53 6.95
CA GLN A 241 -5.84 7.26 5.57
C GLN A 241 -4.98 8.05 4.60
N ASP A 242 -4.62 7.43 3.45
CA ASP A 242 -3.97 8.13 2.35
C ASP A 242 -4.91 9.15 1.71
N PRO A 243 -4.40 10.33 1.28
CA PRO A 243 -5.21 11.34 0.62
C PRO A 243 -5.97 10.83 -0.60
N ALA A 244 -5.39 9.91 -1.40
CA ALA A 244 -6.06 9.35 -2.56
C ALA A 244 -7.35 8.60 -2.19
N ALA A 245 -7.36 7.86 -1.08
CA ALA A 245 -8.56 7.18 -0.60
C ALA A 245 -9.64 8.17 -0.11
N THR A 246 -9.23 9.28 0.50
CA THR A 246 -10.15 10.39 0.85
C THR A 246 -10.71 11.07 -0.40
N LEU A 247 -9.89 11.29 -1.43
CA LEU A 247 -10.35 11.87 -2.69
C LEU A 247 -11.42 11.01 -3.36
N VAL A 248 -11.37 9.69 -3.25
CA VAL A 248 -12.44 8.79 -3.74
C VAL A 248 -13.77 9.10 -3.06
N THR A 249 -13.81 9.29 -1.75
CA THR A 249 -15.05 9.59 -1.02
C THR A 249 -15.56 11.00 -1.25
N ARG A 250 -14.67 11.98 -1.42
CA ARG A 250 -15.05 13.34 -1.85
C ARG A 250 -15.58 13.37 -3.29
N TYR A 251 -14.91 12.65 -4.18
CA TYR A 251 -15.36 12.47 -5.56
C TYR A 251 -16.74 11.81 -5.62
N ALA A 252 -17.01 10.83 -4.74
CA ALA A 252 -18.33 10.23 -4.63
C ALA A 252 -19.44 11.24 -4.40
N ALA A 253 -19.14 12.35 -3.69
CA ALA A 253 -20.06 13.46 -3.40
C ALA A 253 -21.46 12.94 -3.05
N ILE A 254 -21.51 12.06 -2.05
CA ILE A 254 -22.75 11.45 -1.54
C ILE A 254 -23.63 12.56 -0.97
N ALA A 255 -24.92 12.50 -1.31
CA ALA A 255 -25.88 13.45 -0.75
C ALA A 255 -25.99 13.27 0.78
N PRO A 256 -26.08 14.36 1.56
CA PRO A 256 -26.37 14.28 2.97
C PRO A 256 -27.63 13.42 3.24
N GLU A 257 -27.70 12.82 4.43
CA GLU A 257 -28.86 11.99 4.84
C GLU A 257 -29.06 10.67 4.06
N SER A 258 -28.16 10.34 3.10
CA SER A 258 -28.24 9.10 2.33
C SER A 258 -27.90 7.88 3.18
N THR A 259 -28.52 6.74 2.86
CA THR A 259 -28.04 5.41 3.24
C THR A 259 -27.05 4.91 2.18
N VAL A 260 -25.84 4.59 2.62
CA VAL A 260 -24.74 4.16 1.74
C VAL A 260 -24.28 2.75 2.08
N VAL A 261 -24.11 1.91 1.07
CA VAL A 261 -23.38 0.63 1.23
C VAL A 261 -21.94 0.84 0.75
N ASP A 262 -20.96 0.54 1.60
CA ASP A 262 -19.54 0.45 1.25
C ASP A 262 -19.16 -1.03 1.10
N LEU A 263 -18.99 -1.49 -0.13
CA LEU A 263 -18.60 -2.86 -0.44
C LEU A 263 -17.08 -3.00 -0.43
N CYS A 264 -16.59 -4.09 0.19
CA CYS A 264 -15.16 -4.32 0.42
C CYS A 264 -14.53 -3.29 1.37
N ALA A 265 -15.27 -2.89 2.40
CA ALA A 265 -15.04 -1.71 3.24
C ALA A 265 -13.78 -1.75 4.09
N ALA A 266 -13.38 -2.94 4.58
CA ALA A 266 -12.28 -3.02 5.56
C ALA A 266 -10.91 -2.63 4.95
N PRO A 267 -10.12 -1.80 5.68
CA PRO A 267 -10.13 -1.53 7.12
C PRO A 267 -11.04 -0.37 7.58
N GLY A 268 -11.81 0.27 6.69
CA GLY A 268 -12.86 1.21 7.09
C GLY A 268 -12.60 2.69 6.80
N GLY A 269 -11.44 3.06 6.29
CA GLY A 269 -11.11 4.48 6.07
C GLY A 269 -12.14 5.22 5.20
N LYS A 270 -12.61 4.61 4.10
CA LYS A 270 -13.65 5.18 3.24
C LYS A 270 -15.01 5.23 3.95
N SER A 271 -15.37 4.16 4.69
CA SER A 271 -16.60 4.15 5.49
C SER A 271 -16.64 5.26 6.53
N PHE A 272 -15.51 5.57 7.20
CA PHE A 272 -15.44 6.67 8.18
C PHE A 272 -15.56 8.04 7.52
N GLU A 273 -14.97 8.24 6.35
CA GLU A 273 -15.19 9.48 5.58
C GLU A 273 -16.66 9.62 5.14
N LEU A 274 -17.29 8.55 4.65
CA LEU A 274 -18.71 8.55 4.29
C LEU A 274 -19.61 8.82 5.50
N ALA A 275 -19.28 8.28 6.67
CA ALA A 275 -20.03 8.49 7.92
C ALA A 275 -20.08 9.94 8.39
N ARG A 276 -19.20 10.82 7.90
CA ARG A 276 -19.23 12.25 8.18
C ARG A 276 -20.38 12.99 7.47
N ILE A 277 -20.98 12.35 6.45
CA ILE A 277 -21.96 12.96 5.57
C ILE A 277 -23.26 12.16 5.54
N ALA A 278 -23.18 10.85 5.38
CA ALA A 278 -24.32 9.94 5.26
C ALA A 278 -25.04 9.75 6.61
N SER A 279 -26.35 9.50 6.55
CA SER A 279 -27.13 9.14 7.75
C SER A 279 -26.81 7.73 8.23
N LEU A 280 -26.52 6.82 7.31
CA LEU A 280 -26.15 5.43 7.62
C LEU A 280 -25.14 4.91 6.60
N VAL A 281 -24.08 4.28 7.08
CA VAL A 281 -23.10 3.55 6.28
C VAL A 281 -23.17 2.07 6.63
N ILE A 282 -23.51 1.23 5.66
CA ILE A 282 -23.48 -0.22 5.78
C ILE A 282 -22.17 -0.71 5.18
N ALA A 283 -21.20 -0.97 6.05
CA ALA A 283 -19.84 -1.35 5.68
C ALA A 283 -19.73 -2.88 5.59
N CYS A 284 -19.51 -3.38 4.38
CA CYS A 284 -19.48 -4.80 4.05
C CYS A 284 -18.06 -5.29 3.76
N ASP A 285 -17.66 -6.40 4.34
CA ASP A 285 -16.43 -7.12 3.96
C ASP A 285 -16.63 -8.62 4.15
N ARG A 286 -15.96 -9.42 3.30
CA ARG A 286 -16.05 -10.89 3.39
C ARG A 286 -15.21 -11.48 4.53
N SER A 287 -14.26 -10.71 5.09
CA SER A 287 -13.33 -11.17 6.12
C SER A 287 -13.75 -10.76 7.51
N PRO A 288 -14.23 -11.71 8.36
CA PRO A 288 -14.57 -11.40 9.75
C PRO A 288 -13.39 -10.80 10.55
N THR A 289 -12.17 -11.24 10.27
CA THR A 289 -10.97 -10.73 10.94
C THR A 289 -10.69 -9.27 10.59
N ARG A 290 -10.90 -8.87 9.32
CA ARG A 290 -10.77 -7.46 8.92
C ARG A 290 -11.89 -6.60 9.50
N LEU A 291 -13.12 -7.12 9.53
CA LEU A 291 -14.26 -6.45 10.17
C LEU A 291 -14.06 -6.27 11.69
N GLU A 292 -13.44 -7.23 12.37
CA GLU A 292 -13.12 -7.09 13.79
C GLU A 292 -12.18 -5.90 14.07
N ARG A 293 -11.15 -5.71 13.23
CA ARG A 293 -10.30 -4.51 13.31
C ARG A 293 -11.09 -3.23 13.03
N MET A 294 -11.98 -3.27 12.06
CA MET A 294 -12.87 -2.14 11.75
C MET A 294 -13.81 -1.83 12.90
N ARG A 295 -14.36 -2.84 13.59
CA ARG A 295 -15.21 -2.69 14.77
C ARG A 295 -14.48 -1.96 15.91
N GLN A 296 -13.20 -2.26 16.14
CA GLN A 296 -12.39 -1.54 17.11
C GLN A 296 -12.29 -0.05 16.77
N ASN A 297 -12.13 0.29 15.49
CA ASN A 297 -12.10 1.67 15.04
C ASN A 297 -13.48 2.34 15.10
N VAL A 298 -14.57 1.65 14.77
CA VAL A 298 -15.94 2.15 14.93
C VAL A 298 -16.19 2.55 16.38
N THR A 299 -15.80 1.70 17.33
CA THR A 299 -15.92 1.99 18.76
C THR A 299 -15.03 3.15 19.20
N ARG A 300 -13.76 3.17 18.77
CA ARG A 300 -12.79 4.20 19.14
C ARG A 300 -13.17 5.58 18.61
N LEU A 301 -13.69 5.65 17.37
CA LEU A 301 -14.10 6.89 16.71
C LEU A 301 -15.52 7.35 17.12
N ASP A 302 -16.26 6.54 17.89
CA ASP A 302 -17.70 6.73 18.16
C ASP A 302 -18.53 6.91 16.88
N ALA A 303 -18.22 6.15 15.83
CA ALA A 303 -18.89 6.22 14.51
C ALA A 303 -20.22 5.45 14.55
N ARG A 304 -21.24 5.99 15.21
CA ARG A 304 -22.53 5.34 15.54
C ARG A 304 -23.39 5.03 14.32
N ASN A 305 -23.18 5.73 13.21
CA ASN A 305 -23.87 5.54 11.96
C ASN A 305 -23.15 4.57 11.01
N VAL A 306 -22.18 3.79 11.49
CA VAL A 306 -21.51 2.73 10.71
C VAL A 306 -21.92 1.37 11.24
N VAL A 307 -22.56 0.57 10.39
CA VAL A 307 -22.98 -0.81 10.66
C VAL A 307 -22.10 -1.77 9.87
N LEU A 308 -21.57 -2.78 10.55
CA LEU A 308 -20.66 -3.77 9.93
C LEU A 308 -21.42 -5.03 9.52
N VAL A 309 -21.26 -5.47 8.28
CA VAL A 309 -21.90 -6.67 7.73
C VAL A 309 -20.85 -7.60 7.11
N ALA A 310 -20.78 -8.82 7.62
CA ALA A 310 -19.94 -9.87 7.03
C ALA A 310 -20.68 -10.49 5.84
N THR A 311 -20.25 -10.17 4.61
CA THR A 311 -20.88 -10.68 3.39
C THR A 311 -19.90 -10.70 2.22
N ASP A 312 -20.17 -11.58 1.26
CA ASP A 312 -19.46 -11.54 -0.03
C ASP A 312 -20.13 -10.49 -0.93
N ALA A 313 -19.36 -9.52 -1.39
CA ALA A 313 -19.85 -8.43 -2.24
C ALA A 313 -20.51 -8.91 -3.56
N ARG A 314 -20.27 -10.16 -3.97
CA ARG A 314 -20.90 -10.78 -5.15
C ARG A 314 -22.29 -11.31 -4.89
N HIS A 315 -22.67 -11.53 -3.61
CA HIS A 315 -23.89 -12.21 -3.19
C HIS A 315 -24.44 -11.59 -1.89
N THR A 316 -24.72 -10.29 -1.91
CA THR A 316 -25.23 -9.61 -0.71
C THR A 316 -26.75 -9.64 -0.67
N ALA A 317 -27.32 -9.89 0.49
CA ALA A 317 -28.78 -9.93 0.74
C ALA A 317 -29.30 -8.58 1.31
N LEU A 318 -28.69 -7.45 0.91
CA LEU A 318 -29.13 -6.13 1.31
C LEU A 318 -30.28 -5.63 0.42
N THR A 319 -31.10 -4.76 0.98
CA THR A 319 -32.12 -4.00 0.20
C THR A 319 -31.46 -2.85 -0.55
N GLN A 320 -32.19 -2.32 -1.54
CA GLN A 320 -31.71 -1.17 -2.31
C GLN A 320 -31.53 0.09 -1.43
N VAL A 321 -30.47 0.84 -1.73
CA VAL A 321 -30.04 2.04 -1.00
C VAL A 321 -29.85 3.23 -1.95
N ASP A 322 -29.59 4.41 -1.38
CA ASP A 322 -29.37 5.66 -2.11
C ASP A 322 -28.07 5.65 -2.91
N ALA A 323 -27.01 5.09 -2.32
CA ALA A 323 -25.70 5.02 -2.96
C ALA A 323 -24.95 3.75 -2.56
N VAL A 324 -24.12 3.26 -3.48
CA VAL A 324 -23.17 2.16 -3.25
C VAL A 324 -21.79 2.63 -3.66
N LEU A 325 -20.81 2.49 -2.75
CA LEU A 325 -19.38 2.58 -3.05
C LEU A 325 -18.81 1.17 -3.18
N VAL A 326 -18.16 0.90 -4.30
CA VAL A 326 -17.35 -0.31 -4.52
C VAL A 326 -15.90 0.06 -4.52
N ASP A 327 -15.21 -0.12 -3.38
CA ASP A 327 -13.75 -0.07 -3.35
C ASP A 327 -13.20 -1.45 -3.73
N ALA A 328 -13.14 -1.69 -5.04
CA ALA A 328 -12.97 -3.04 -5.57
C ALA A 328 -11.60 -3.63 -5.21
N PRO A 329 -11.56 -4.93 -4.79
CA PRO A 329 -10.30 -5.64 -4.68
C PRO A 329 -9.56 -5.58 -6.02
N CYS A 330 -8.33 -5.09 -6.02
CA CYS A 330 -7.57 -4.84 -7.24
C CYS A 330 -6.10 -5.27 -7.06
N THR A 331 -5.32 -5.19 -8.14
CA THR A 331 -3.88 -5.50 -8.11
C THR A 331 -3.05 -4.52 -7.28
N GLY A 332 -3.61 -3.35 -6.94
CA GLY A 332 -3.00 -2.37 -6.05
C GLY A 332 -1.72 -1.73 -6.60
N THR A 333 -1.56 -1.66 -7.94
CA THR A 333 -0.33 -1.13 -8.58
C THR A 333 -0.06 0.34 -8.26
N GLY A 334 -1.06 1.09 -7.79
CA GLY A 334 -0.92 2.46 -7.32
C GLY A 334 -0.44 2.60 -5.87
N THR A 335 -0.25 1.50 -5.13
CA THR A 335 0.11 1.53 -3.69
C THR A 335 1.47 0.91 -3.37
N PHE A 336 2.32 0.67 -4.36
CA PHE A 336 3.62 0.01 -4.16
C PHE A 336 4.58 0.77 -3.24
N ARG A 337 4.36 2.04 -3.04
CA ARG A 337 5.08 2.84 -2.05
C ARG A 337 4.82 2.35 -0.62
N ARG A 338 3.56 1.95 -0.31
CA ARG A 338 3.15 1.38 0.98
C ARG A 338 3.36 -0.12 1.06
N HIS A 339 3.13 -0.84 -0.05
CA HIS A 339 3.16 -2.28 -0.14
C HIS A 339 4.22 -2.74 -1.16
N PRO A 340 5.53 -2.55 -0.87
CA PRO A 340 6.60 -2.85 -1.82
C PRO A 340 6.72 -4.34 -2.17
N ASP A 341 6.18 -5.24 -1.33
CA ASP A 341 6.10 -6.67 -1.57
C ASP A 341 5.15 -7.01 -2.72
N ALA A 342 4.06 -6.24 -2.87
CA ALA A 342 3.01 -6.51 -3.83
C ALA A 342 3.55 -6.58 -5.27
N ARG A 343 4.50 -5.69 -5.65
CA ARG A 343 5.11 -5.68 -6.98
C ARG A 343 5.84 -6.99 -7.33
N TRP A 344 6.34 -7.72 -6.32
CA TRP A 344 7.09 -8.96 -6.50
C TRP A 344 6.22 -10.22 -6.49
N ARG A 345 5.00 -10.12 -5.98
CA ARG A 345 4.01 -11.21 -5.97
C ARG A 345 3.14 -11.18 -7.23
N LEU A 346 2.89 -9.99 -7.76
CA LEU A 346 1.97 -9.76 -8.88
C LEU A 346 2.50 -10.38 -10.18
N ARG A 347 1.61 -11.06 -10.92
CA ARG A 347 1.84 -11.65 -12.23
C ARG A 347 0.92 -11.02 -13.27
N VAL A 348 1.31 -11.06 -14.53
CA VAL A 348 0.47 -10.56 -15.64
C VAL A 348 -0.93 -11.20 -15.65
N SER A 349 -1.00 -12.50 -15.36
CA SER A 349 -2.28 -13.24 -15.29
C SER A 349 -3.25 -12.72 -14.23
N ASP A 350 -2.73 -12.08 -13.18
CA ASP A 350 -3.57 -11.63 -12.04
C ASP A 350 -4.48 -10.47 -12.45
N LEU A 351 -4.08 -9.68 -13.45
CA LEU A 351 -4.91 -8.61 -14.02
C LEU A 351 -6.26 -9.14 -14.52
N ALA A 352 -6.23 -10.20 -15.34
CA ALA A 352 -7.44 -10.81 -15.88
C ALA A 352 -8.31 -11.46 -14.79
N VAL A 353 -7.66 -12.12 -13.81
CA VAL A 353 -8.36 -12.77 -12.69
C VAL A 353 -9.06 -11.73 -11.82
N THR A 354 -8.36 -10.64 -11.49
CA THR A 354 -8.90 -9.57 -10.65
C THR A 354 -10.03 -8.83 -11.37
N ALA A 355 -9.84 -8.48 -12.65
CA ALA A 355 -10.87 -7.84 -13.47
C ALA A 355 -12.13 -8.71 -13.60
N ALA A 356 -12.00 -10.04 -13.71
CA ALA A 356 -13.15 -10.95 -13.73
C ALA A 356 -13.92 -10.92 -12.41
N ALA A 357 -13.21 -10.90 -11.26
CA ALA A 357 -13.86 -10.79 -9.94
C ALA A 357 -14.54 -9.42 -9.75
N GLN A 358 -13.92 -8.33 -10.20
CA GLN A 358 -14.47 -6.97 -10.15
C GLN A 358 -15.77 -6.85 -10.95
N ARG A 359 -15.87 -7.47 -12.14
CA ARG A 359 -17.10 -7.48 -12.94
C ARG A 359 -18.28 -8.08 -12.18
N LEU A 360 -18.06 -9.17 -11.44
CA LEU A 360 -19.10 -9.81 -10.63
C LEU A 360 -19.54 -8.91 -9.47
N ILE A 361 -18.58 -8.26 -8.81
CA ILE A 361 -18.85 -7.33 -7.70
C ILE A 361 -19.62 -6.11 -8.21
N LEU A 362 -19.18 -5.51 -9.32
CA LEU A 362 -19.81 -4.32 -9.89
C LEU A 362 -21.26 -4.58 -10.31
N ARG A 363 -21.53 -5.75 -10.91
CA ARG A 363 -22.90 -6.17 -11.26
C ARG A 363 -23.77 -6.32 -10.00
N ALA A 364 -23.29 -7.01 -8.97
CA ALA A 364 -24.04 -7.17 -7.72
C ALA A 364 -24.27 -5.83 -7.01
N ALA A 365 -23.30 -4.94 -7.04
CA ALA A 365 -23.41 -3.59 -6.50
C ALA A 365 -24.49 -2.76 -7.21
N ALA A 366 -24.59 -2.88 -8.53
CA ALA A 366 -25.60 -2.17 -9.32
C ALA A 366 -27.05 -2.56 -8.93
N GLU A 367 -27.28 -3.81 -8.54
CA GLU A 367 -28.60 -4.29 -8.09
C GLU A 367 -29.03 -3.65 -6.75
N LEU A 368 -28.05 -3.26 -5.91
CA LEU A 368 -28.29 -2.61 -4.62
C LEU A 368 -28.63 -1.12 -4.72
N VAL A 369 -28.44 -0.49 -5.88
CA VAL A 369 -28.73 0.93 -6.05
C VAL A 369 -30.18 1.08 -6.49
N ARG A 370 -30.97 1.90 -5.78
CA ARG A 370 -32.35 2.22 -6.18
C ARG A 370 -32.39 3.03 -7.49
N PRO A 371 -33.54 3.05 -8.22
CA PRO A 371 -33.69 4.00 -9.32
C PRO A 371 -33.40 5.43 -8.90
N GLY A 372 -32.66 6.17 -9.73
CA GLY A 372 -32.14 7.50 -9.40
C GLY A 372 -30.96 7.53 -8.41
N GLY A 373 -30.53 6.38 -7.89
CA GLY A 373 -29.41 6.25 -6.96
C GLY A 373 -28.04 6.33 -7.63
N LEU A 374 -26.99 6.34 -6.83
CA LEU A 374 -25.60 6.51 -7.24
C LEU A 374 -24.77 5.25 -7.01
N LEU A 375 -24.04 4.81 -8.02
CA LEU A 375 -22.99 3.79 -7.93
C LEU A 375 -21.62 4.45 -8.12
N VAL A 376 -20.72 4.24 -7.19
CA VAL A 376 -19.33 4.69 -7.31
C VAL A 376 -18.43 3.47 -7.33
N TYR A 377 -17.70 3.29 -8.43
CA TYR A 377 -16.68 2.26 -8.57
C TYR A 377 -15.31 2.88 -8.34
N SER A 378 -14.44 2.24 -7.55
CA SER A 378 -13.09 2.71 -7.29
C SER A 378 -12.09 1.57 -7.17
N THR A 379 -10.83 1.85 -7.50
CA THR A 379 -9.67 0.99 -7.28
C THR A 379 -8.45 1.81 -6.87
N CYS A 380 -7.45 1.15 -6.27
CA CYS A 380 -6.10 1.70 -6.12
C CYS A 380 -5.14 1.16 -7.21
N SER A 381 -5.65 0.63 -8.31
CA SER A 381 -4.89 0.15 -9.45
C SER A 381 -4.58 1.27 -10.45
N LEU A 382 -3.46 1.15 -11.13
CA LEU A 382 -3.11 1.99 -12.28
C LEU A 382 -3.47 1.32 -13.63
N GLU A 383 -3.95 0.07 -13.62
CA GLU A 383 -4.11 -0.74 -14.82
C GLU A 383 -5.47 -0.50 -15.49
N PRO A 384 -5.51 -0.31 -16.84
CA PRO A 384 -6.75 -0.01 -17.57
C PRO A 384 -7.82 -1.08 -17.41
N GLU A 385 -7.43 -2.35 -17.37
CA GLU A 385 -8.33 -3.51 -17.27
C GLU A 385 -9.17 -3.50 -15.98
N GLU A 386 -8.66 -2.85 -14.94
CA GLU A 386 -9.32 -2.70 -13.64
C GLU A 386 -10.04 -1.35 -13.50
N ASN A 387 -9.81 -0.42 -14.41
CA ASN A 387 -10.26 0.96 -14.37
C ASN A 387 -11.19 1.30 -15.55
N ASP A 388 -10.68 1.96 -16.57
CA ASP A 388 -11.48 2.45 -17.70
C ASP A 388 -12.18 1.31 -18.43
N ASP A 389 -11.46 0.25 -18.79
CA ASP A 389 -12.02 -0.89 -19.52
C ASP A 389 -13.16 -1.57 -18.73
N MET A 390 -13.04 -1.60 -17.39
CA MET A 390 -14.07 -2.13 -16.50
C MET A 390 -15.35 -1.31 -16.57
N VAL A 391 -15.23 0.01 -16.43
CA VAL A 391 -16.37 0.92 -16.38
C VAL A 391 -17.02 1.04 -17.76
N ASP A 392 -16.22 1.17 -18.83
CA ASP A 392 -16.73 1.29 -20.19
C ASP A 392 -17.47 0.02 -20.63
N HIS A 393 -16.97 -1.17 -20.24
CA HIS A 393 -17.66 -2.42 -20.46
C HIS A 393 -18.99 -2.50 -19.69
N PHE A 394 -19.01 -2.05 -18.44
CA PHE A 394 -20.23 -2.03 -17.64
C PHE A 394 -21.29 -1.10 -18.25
N LEU A 395 -20.92 0.14 -18.59
CA LEU A 395 -21.85 1.11 -19.16
C LEU A 395 -22.38 0.69 -20.55
N ALA A 396 -21.56 -0.01 -21.34
CA ALA A 396 -21.99 -0.53 -22.64
C ALA A 396 -23.04 -1.64 -22.53
N GLN A 397 -23.07 -2.38 -21.41
CA GLN A 397 -24.02 -3.49 -21.19
C GLN A 397 -25.28 -3.06 -20.41
N HIS A 398 -25.24 -1.93 -19.73
CA HIS A 398 -26.28 -1.47 -18.81
C HIS A 398 -26.76 -0.07 -19.19
N VAL A 399 -27.66 0.02 -20.15
CA VAL A 399 -28.16 1.28 -20.73
C VAL A 399 -28.90 2.19 -19.74
N GLU A 400 -29.37 1.62 -18.62
CA GLU A 400 -29.99 2.34 -17.52
C GLU A 400 -28.97 3.10 -16.65
N TRP A 401 -27.69 2.99 -16.93
CA TRP A 401 -26.61 3.67 -16.19
C TRP A 401 -25.92 4.71 -17.06
N THR A 402 -25.63 5.86 -16.48
CA THR A 402 -24.88 6.94 -17.14
C THR A 402 -23.71 7.39 -16.27
N HIS A 403 -22.57 7.69 -16.89
CA HIS A 403 -21.48 8.37 -16.22
C HIS A 403 -21.93 9.76 -15.76
N GLU A 404 -21.71 10.08 -14.50
CA GLU A 404 -22.02 11.37 -13.89
C GLU A 404 -20.75 11.99 -13.30
N PRO A 405 -20.20 13.06 -13.89
CA PRO A 405 -19.07 13.77 -13.29
C PRO A 405 -19.39 14.25 -11.86
N PRO A 406 -18.36 14.45 -11.01
CA PRO A 406 -18.60 14.99 -9.67
C PRO A 406 -19.09 16.43 -9.75
N PRO A 407 -19.79 16.92 -8.73
CA PRO A 407 -20.09 18.35 -8.60
C PRO A 407 -18.80 19.19 -8.63
N TYR A 408 -18.89 20.40 -9.18
CA TYR A 408 -17.76 21.34 -9.19
C TYR A 408 -17.21 21.57 -7.79
N GLY A 409 -15.89 21.51 -7.66
CA GLY A 409 -15.20 21.71 -6.38
C GLY A 409 -15.22 20.52 -5.40
N ALA A 410 -15.84 19.38 -5.76
CA ALA A 410 -15.81 18.17 -4.93
C ALA A 410 -14.39 17.63 -4.71
N VAL A 411 -13.57 17.70 -5.76
CA VAL A 411 -12.13 17.36 -5.75
C VAL A 411 -11.37 18.38 -6.60
N PRO A 412 -10.04 18.55 -6.42
CA PRO A 412 -9.24 19.39 -7.29
C PRO A 412 -9.30 18.96 -8.76
N ASP A 413 -9.35 19.91 -9.69
CA ASP A 413 -9.39 19.61 -11.14
C ASP A 413 -8.18 18.82 -11.61
N ALA A 414 -7.02 18.99 -10.96
CA ALA A 414 -5.78 18.28 -11.29
C ALA A 414 -5.88 16.75 -11.19
N VAL A 415 -6.87 16.23 -10.45
CA VAL A 415 -7.10 14.78 -10.29
C VAL A 415 -8.28 14.30 -11.14
N LEU A 416 -8.86 15.13 -12.00
CA LEU A 416 -9.95 14.78 -12.90
C LEU A 416 -9.44 14.58 -14.32
N ASP A 417 -9.92 13.51 -14.96
CA ASP A 417 -9.69 13.20 -16.36
C ASP A 417 -11.03 12.75 -16.98
N ALA A 418 -11.58 13.57 -17.90
CA ALA A 418 -12.90 13.36 -18.50
C ALA A 418 -14.02 13.10 -17.47
N GLY A 419 -13.99 13.79 -16.32
CA GLY A 419 -14.96 13.63 -15.24
C GLY A 419 -14.74 12.39 -14.35
N ARG A 420 -13.74 11.58 -14.61
CA ARG A 420 -13.31 10.43 -13.78
C ARG A 420 -12.19 10.87 -12.83
N LEU A 421 -12.17 10.34 -11.62
CA LEU A 421 -11.05 10.54 -10.69
C LEU A 421 -9.86 9.71 -11.15
N ARG A 422 -8.69 10.35 -11.29
CA ARG A 422 -7.43 9.70 -11.64
C ARG A 422 -6.28 10.29 -10.85
N VAL A 423 -5.90 9.61 -9.78
CA VAL A 423 -4.76 10.00 -8.95
C VAL A 423 -3.57 9.13 -9.33
N LEU A 424 -2.47 9.77 -9.71
CA LEU A 424 -1.24 9.10 -10.13
C LEU A 424 -0.11 9.44 -9.15
N PRO A 425 0.57 8.45 -8.54
CA PRO A 425 1.57 8.69 -7.50
C PRO A 425 2.67 9.66 -7.91
N GLN A 426 3.17 9.54 -9.13
CA GLN A 426 4.25 10.38 -9.66
C GLN A 426 3.87 11.83 -9.95
N ARG A 427 2.57 12.12 -10.10
CA ARG A 427 2.07 13.47 -10.36
C ARG A 427 1.57 14.16 -9.11
N HIS A 428 1.01 13.38 -8.20
CA HIS A 428 0.23 13.92 -7.08
C HIS A 428 0.88 13.69 -5.71
N GLY A 429 1.95 12.88 -5.63
CA GLY A 429 2.69 12.64 -4.39
C GLY A 429 1.94 11.80 -3.34
N VAL A 430 0.80 11.22 -3.71
CA VAL A 430 -0.04 10.34 -2.88
C VAL A 430 -0.20 8.97 -3.54
N ASP A 431 -0.92 8.04 -2.93
CA ASP A 431 -1.17 6.72 -3.56
C ASP A 431 -2.01 6.87 -4.84
N GLY A 432 -1.98 5.85 -5.70
CA GLY A 432 -2.83 5.82 -6.89
C GLY A 432 -4.29 5.55 -6.53
N ALA A 433 -5.20 6.22 -7.23
CA ALA A 433 -6.62 5.93 -7.16
C ALA A 433 -7.31 6.21 -8.50
N PHE A 434 -8.33 5.43 -8.75
CA PHE A 434 -9.29 5.64 -9.84
C PHE A 434 -10.70 5.57 -9.27
N ALA A 435 -11.60 6.44 -9.73
CA ALA A 435 -13.02 6.31 -9.44
C ALA A 435 -13.90 6.87 -10.54
N VAL A 436 -15.10 6.28 -10.67
CA VAL A 436 -16.16 6.74 -11.56
C VAL A 436 -17.51 6.72 -10.84
N ARG A 437 -18.26 7.79 -11.00
CA ARG A 437 -19.64 7.93 -10.56
C ARG A 437 -20.57 7.51 -11.70
N MET A 438 -21.59 6.72 -11.37
CA MET A 438 -22.59 6.27 -12.33
C MET A 438 -23.97 6.45 -11.71
N ARG A 439 -24.88 7.11 -12.43
CA ARG A 439 -26.25 7.35 -12.01
C ARG A 439 -27.17 6.32 -12.64
N ARG A 440 -28.02 5.69 -11.82
CA ARG A 440 -29.11 4.84 -12.33
C ARG A 440 -30.28 5.70 -12.80
N ALA A 441 -30.85 5.40 -13.96
CA ALA A 441 -32.07 6.06 -14.45
C ALA A 441 -33.21 5.94 -13.43
N HIS A 442 -34.13 6.89 -13.47
CA HIS A 442 -35.30 6.90 -12.59
C HIS A 442 -36.40 5.88 -12.98
N SER A 443 -36.21 5.08 -14.04
CA SER A 443 -37.13 4.11 -14.68
C SER A 443 -37.77 4.61 -15.94
#